data_a1ab4addbcb653c5ba13bc3ac7efcaf2
#
_entry.id   a1ab4addbcb653c5ba13bc3ac7efcaf2
#
_cell.length_a   1.000
_cell.length_b   1.000
_cell.length_c   1.000
_cell.angle_alpha   90.00
_cell.angle_beta   90.00
_cell.angle_gamma   90.00
#
_symmetry.space_group_name_H-M   'P 1'
#
loop_
_entity.id
_entity.type
_entity.pdbx_description
1 polymer ?
#
loop_
_entity_poly.entity_id
_entity_poly.type
_entity_poly.pdbx_seq_one_letter_code
_entity_poly.pdbx_strand_id
1 'polypeptide(L)'
;VIQSSTSKEGLLSQFTLEWETLLGASGSYQPKVTYQNEPTKQPKGTTIKLTNLKRTSPFDPNGLADSLAKIFVTDDTFKIVVVDTDGKKHEINHSRRYSQFKLEFNWSIEDLIPKDSVFVNKLTGQLISAEKPLPTGSGLRGITLYSRGKLVNTPEFFSDSTSSHIYQYLTGFIEANFIDDLPEDVISTNRQSLDWETDEMIELRQLLASIEQTVNQDWRTKRASKKNDQVKESTGVDKEKWIATLPLDIKKPVEKIISALTKEDSIEQFIPIIQSLHELIPEYPLLHWRHLHPQLKDRVEQYYVHQQYGVAADQGAKIFCEIIRSLSDFTEDG
;
A
#
# COMPACT_ATOMS: atom_id res chain seq x y z
N VAL A 1 25.91 -24.43 -21.56
CA VAL A 1 26.83 -25.31 -20.81
C VAL A 1 26.68 -25.02 -19.35
N ILE A 2 26.50 -26.02 -18.55
CA ILE A 2 26.43 -25.94 -17.07
C ILE A 2 27.63 -26.66 -16.50
N GLN A 3 28.36 -25.99 -15.64
CA GLN A 3 29.47 -26.56 -14.89
C GLN A 3 29.09 -26.49 -13.40
N SER A 4 29.12 -27.62 -12.72
CA SER A 4 28.88 -27.70 -11.28
C SER A 4 30.13 -28.18 -10.57
N SER A 5 30.49 -27.56 -9.49
CA SER A 5 31.55 -27.99 -8.59
C SER A 5 31.05 -27.95 -7.15
N THR A 6 31.36 -28.99 -6.39
CA THR A 6 31.01 -29.09 -4.97
C THR A 6 32.26 -29.41 -4.16
N SER A 7 32.49 -28.62 -3.10
CA SER A 7 33.50 -28.90 -2.10
C SER A 7 32.85 -29.35 -0.80
N LYS A 8 33.20 -30.55 -0.34
CA LYS A 8 32.74 -31.09 0.95
C LYS A 8 33.95 -31.77 1.62
N GLU A 9 34.20 -31.41 2.87
CA GLU A 9 35.28 -32.03 3.67
C GLU A 9 36.67 -32.00 3.00
N GLY A 10 36.98 -30.88 2.30
CA GLY A 10 38.26 -30.74 1.60
C GLY A 10 38.39 -31.52 0.30
N LEU A 11 37.29 -32.03 -0.24
CA LEU A 11 37.23 -32.72 -1.52
C LEU A 11 36.39 -31.91 -2.53
N LEU A 12 36.85 -31.89 -3.79
CA LEU A 12 36.20 -31.26 -4.92
C LEU A 12 35.73 -32.27 -5.93
N SER A 13 34.47 -32.19 -6.31
CA SER A 13 33.93 -32.86 -7.49
C SER A 13 33.39 -31.82 -8.47
N GLN A 14 33.73 -31.96 -9.77
CA GLN A 14 33.32 -31.04 -10.81
C GLN A 14 32.92 -31.82 -12.07
N PHE A 15 31.78 -31.43 -12.65
CA PHE A 15 31.32 -31.96 -13.91
C PHE A 15 30.71 -30.89 -14.81
N THR A 16 30.62 -31.21 -16.09
CA THR A 16 30.05 -30.30 -17.10
C THR A 16 28.87 -30.98 -17.79
N LEU A 17 27.74 -30.25 -17.90
CA LEU A 17 26.56 -30.62 -18.67
C LEU A 17 26.51 -29.77 -19.92
N GLU A 18 26.47 -30.39 -21.09
CA GLU A 18 26.28 -29.72 -22.38
C GLU A 18 24.84 -29.91 -22.84
N TRP A 19 24.13 -28.81 -23.04
CA TRP A 19 22.69 -28.82 -23.29
C TRP A 19 22.32 -29.62 -24.57
N GLU A 20 23.06 -29.41 -25.64
CA GLU A 20 22.82 -30.12 -26.93
C GLU A 20 23.03 -31.63 -26.80
N THR A 21 24.08 -32.02 -26.10
CA THR A 21 24.38 -33.40 -25.82
C THR A 21 23.34 -34.05 -24.91
N LEU A 22 22.87 -33.30 -23.92
CA LEU A 22 21.81 -33.74 -23.01
C LEU A 22 20.50 -34.02 -23.74
N LEU A 23 20.09 -33.09 -24.63
CA LEU A 23 18.86 -33.22 -25.43
C LEU A 23 18.94 -34.35 -26.46
N GLY A 24 20.12 -34.65 -27.00
CA GLY A 24 20.35 -35.69 -27.99
C GLY A 24 20.55 -37.09 -27.39
N ALA A 25 20.63 -37.21 -26.05
CA ALA A 25 20.90 -38.47 -25.40
C ALA A 25 19.65 -39.39 -25.42
N SER A 26 19.81 -40.59 -25.95
CA SER A 26 18.82 -41.66 -25.84
C SER A 26 19.22 -42.56 -24.69
N GLY A 27 18.53 -42.43 -23.55
CA GLY A 27 18.83 -43.20 -22.32
C GLY A 27 19.52 -42.36 -21.25
N SER A 28 20.45 -42.98 -20.49
CA SER A 28 21.16 -42.27 -19.42
C SER A 28 22.24 -41.36 -19.96
N TYR A 29 22.17 -40.05 -19.61
CA TYR A 29 23.22 -39.07 -19.90
C TYR A 29 24.32 -39.13 -18.87
N GLN A 30 25.58 -39.23 -19.32
CA GLN A 30 26.75 -39.15 -18.44
C GLN A 30 27.44 -37.80 -18.61
N PRO A 31 27.49 -36.95 -17.56
CA PRO A 31 28.17 -35.70 -17.64
C PRO A 31 29.68 -35.86 -17.77
N LYS A 32 30.35 -34.91 -18.39
CA LYS A 32 31.80 -34.87 -18.44
C LYS A 32 32.36 -34.51 -17.08
N VAL A 33 32.93 -35.48 -16.36
CA VAL A 33 33.57 -35.27 -15.06
C VAL A 33 34.97 -34.70 -15.25
N THR A 34 35.29 -33.59 -14.55
CA THR A 34 36.61 -32.93 -14.56
C THR A 34 37.38 -33.32 -13.31
N TYR A 35 36.76 -33.28 -12.16
CA TYR A 35 37.31 -33.70 -10.88
C TYR A 35 36.32 -34.60 -10.15
N GLN A 36 36.85 -35.61 -9.47
CA GLN A 36 36.04 -36.54 -8.68
C GLN A 36 36.75 -36.80 -7.34
N ASN A 37 36.21 -36.13 -6.28
CA ASN A 37 36.76 -36.23 -4.92
C ASN A 37 38.24 -35.87 -4.81
N GLU A 38 38.67 -34.87 -5.58
CA GLU A 38 40.06 -34.37 -5.53
C GLU A 38 40.28 -33.47 -4.30
N PRO A 39 41.44 -33.57 -3.61
CA PRO A 39 41.73 -32.67 -2.48
C PRO A 39 41.71 -31.22 -2.87
N THR A 40 41.06 -30.37 -2.05
CA THR A 40 40.96 -28.94 -2.31
C THR A 40 40.99 -28.13 -1.04
N LYS A 41 41.46 -26.86 -1.18
CA LYS A 41 41.39 -25.82 -0.14
C LYS A 41 40.19 -24.87 -0.33
N GLN A 42 39.33 -25.15 -1.31
CA GLN A 42 38.16 -24.31 -1.53
C GLN A 42 37.18 -24.42 -0.36
N PRO A 43 36.47 -23.31 -0.02
CA PRO A 43 35.46 -23.35 1.03
C PRO A 43 34.34 -24.34 0.65
N LYS A 44 33.68 -24.90 1.66
CA LYS A 44 32.52 -25.76 1.47
C LYS A 44 31.42 -25.02 0.72
N GLY A 45 30.88 -25.63 -0.31
CA GLY A 45 29.79 -25.08 -1.09
C GLY A 45 29.63 -25.69 -2.46
N THR A 46 28.63 -25.21 -3.20
CA THR A 46 28.35 -25.62 -4.58
C THR A 46 28.40 -24.39 -5.48
N THR A 47 29.17 -24.46 -6.58
CA THR A 47 29.23 -23.45 -7.61
C THR A 47 28.58 -23.98 -8.89
N ILE A 48 27.62 -23.26 -9.44
CA ILE A 48 26.99 -23.54 -10.73
C ILE A 48 27.39 -22.43 -11.70
N LYS A 49 28.12 -22.77 -12.77
CA LYS A 49 28.54 -21.82 -13.80
C LYS A 49 27.75 -22.07 -15.09
N LEU A 50 26.98 -21.08 -15.51
CA LEU A 50 26.25 -21.10 -16.77
C LEU A 50 27.06 -20.33 -17.83
N THR A 51 27.32 -20.95 -18.99
CA THR A 51 28.06 -20.35 -20.09
C THR A 51 27.29 -20.49 -21.39
N ASN A 52 27.62 -19.68 -22.39
CA ASN A 52 26.97 -19.66 -23.70
C ASN A 52 25.46 -19.46 -23.63
N LEU A 53 25.03 -18.55 -22.75
CA LEU A 53 23.63 -18.19 -22.61
C LEU A 53 23.15 -17.53 -23.92
N LYS A 54 22.07 -18.04 -24.52
CA LYS A 54 21.41 -17.44 -25.67
C LYS A 54 20.56 -16.26 -25.19
N ARG A 55 21.18 -15.12 -25.05
CA ARG A 55 20.54 -13.90 -24.53
C ARG A 55 20.86 -12.71 -25.42
N THR A 56 19.84 -11.93 -25.79
CA THR A 56 19.95 -10.72 -26.64
C THR A 56 20.00 -9.42 -25.84
N SER A 57 19.45 -9.43 -24.63
CA SER A 57 19.43 -8.24 -23.76
C SER A 57 20.60 -8.25 -22.75
N PRO A 58 21.13 -7.09 -22.35
CA PRO A 58 22.09 -6.97 -21.27
C PRO A 58 21.56 -7.61 -19.97
N PHE A 59 22.47 -8.13 -19.16
CA PHE A 59 22.12 -8.64 -17.86
C PHE A 59 21.87 -7.46 -16.91
N ASP A 60 20.73 -7.47 -16.23
CA ASP A 60 20.35 -6.49 -15.21
C ASP A 60 20.41 -7.14 -13.80
N PRO A 61 21.52 -6.94 -13.07
CA PRO A 61 21.68 -7.49 -11.73
C PRO A 61 20.67 -6.92 -10.73
N ASN A 62 20.31 -5.64 -10.89
CA ASN A 62 19.38 -4.99 -10.00
C ASN A 62 17.94 -5.55 -10.20
N GLY A 63 17.49 -5.64 -11.45
CA GLY A 63 16.20 -6.25 -11.78
C GLY A 63 16.11 -7.73 -11.41
N LEU A 64 17.24 -8.48 -11.50
CA LEU A 64 17.31 -9.85 -10.98
C LEU A 64 17.13 -9.86 -9.46
N ALA A 65 17.83 -8.99 -8.74
CA ALA A 65 17.71 -8.90 -7.29
C ALA A 65 16.29 -8.52 -6.85
N ASP A 66 15.62 -7.59 -7.57
CA ASP A 66 14.22 -7.23 -7.33
C ASP A 66 13.27 -8.40 -7.57
N SER A 67 13.53 -9.20 -8.61
CA SER A 67 12.73 -10.39 -8.92
C SER A 67 12.92 -11.48 -7.84
N LEU A 68 14.13 -11.69 -7.37
CA LEU A 68 14.42 -12.65 -6.31
C LEU A 68 13.80 -12.22 -4.96
N ALA A 69 13.78 -10.92 -4.67
CA ALA A 69 13.14 -10.38 -3.46
C ALA A 69 11.63 -10.63 -3.40
N LYS A 70 10.98 -10.90 -4.54
CA LYS A 70 9.56 -11.28 -4.61
C LYS A 70 9.31 -12.74 -4.29
N ILE A 71 10.32 -13.61 -4.48
CA ILE A 71 10.20 -15.06 -4.38
C ILE A 71 10.72 -15.56 -3.03
N PHE A 72 11.77 -14.95 -2.50
CA PHE A 72 12.45 -15.42 -1.31
C PHE A 72 12.29 -14.47 -0.13
N VAL A 73 12.04 -15.05 1.04
CA VAL A 73 12.22 -14.37 2.32
C VAL A 73 13.64 -14.69 2.80
N THR A 74 14.40 -13.67 3.13
CA THR A 74 15.77 -13.79 3.64
C THR A 74 15.82 -13.35 5.10
N ASP A 75 16.64 -14.03 5.88
CA ASP A 75 16.86 -13.75 7.30
C ASP A 75 18.38 -13.83 7.62
N ASP A 76 18.71 -13.83 8.90
CA ASP A 76 20.12 -13.92 9.32
C ASP A 76 20.78 -15.27 9.01
N THR A 77 19.98 -16.32 8.82
CA THR A 77 20.46 -17.68 8.54
C THR A 77 20.54 -17.98 7.05
N PHE A 78 19.72 -17.30 6.23
CA PHE A 78 19.66 -17.49 4.79
C PHE A 78 19.71 -16.14 4.07
N LYS A 79 20.80 -15.88 3.36
CA LYS A 79 21.03 -14.65 2.61
C LYS A 79 21.25 -14.94 1.13
N ILE A 80 20.61 -14.14 0.29
CA ILE A 80 20.84 -14.13 -1.14
C ILE A 80 21.46 -12.78 -1.52
N VAL A 81 22.56 -12.83 -2.27
CA VAL A 81 23.24 -11.64 -2.76
C VAL A 81 23.50 -11.80 -4.25
N VAL A 82 23.06 -10.87 -5.07
CA VAL A 82 23.45 -10.76 -6.47
C VAL A 82 24.70 -9.89 -6.53
N VAL A 83 25.75 -10.38 -7.15
CA VAL A 83 27.00 -9.63 -7.34
C VAL A 83 27.14 -9.35 -8.84
N ASP A 84 27.29 -8.10 -9.21
CA ASP A 84 27.49 -7.70 -10.61
C ASP A 84 28.95 -7.84 -11.07
N THR A 85 29.22 -7.51 -12.32
CA THR A 85 30.56 -7.60 -12.92
C THR A 85 31.57 -6.65 -12.27
N ASP A 86 31.10 -5.55 -11.67
CA ASP A 86 31.92 -4.55 -11.02
C ASP A 86 32.16 -4.88 -9.53
N GLY A 87 31.63 -6.02 -9.08
CA GLY A 87 31.73 -6.48 -7.70
C GLY A 87 30.73 -5.83 -6.75
N LYS A 88 29.79 -5.02 -7.24
CA LYS A 88 28.76 -4.40 -6.42
C LYS A 88 27.75 -5.47 -5.97
N LYS A 89 27.44 -5.45 -4.70
CA LYS A 89 26.51 -6.40 -4.06
C LYS A 89 25.09 -5.81 -4.00
N HIS A 90 24.13 -6.59 -4.45
CA HIS A 90 22.70 -6.30 -4.35
C HIS A 90 22.09 -7.32 -3.39
N GLU A 91 21.92 -6.92 -2.14
CA GLU A 91 21.30 -7.76 -1.13
C GLU A 91 19.80 -7.87 -1.36
N ILE A 92 19.25 -9.07 -1.14
CA ILE A 92 17.83 -9.33 -1.23
C ILE A 92 17.26 -9.31 0.19
N ASN A 93 16.25 -8.45 0.40
CA ASN A 93 15.56 -8.29 1.66
C ASN A 93 14.11 -7.82 1.44
N HIS A 94 13.30 -7.79 2.50
CA HIS A 94 11.90 -7.37 2.44
C HIS A 94 11.72 -5.93 1.94
N SER A 95 12.60 -5.00 2.33
CA SER A 95 12.49 -3.60 1.91
C SER A 95 12.65 -3.47 0.39
N ARG A 96 13.51 -4.30 -0.21
CA ARG A 96 13.71 -4.34 -1.65
C ARG A 96 12.47 -4.80 -2.41
N ARG A 97 11.70 -5.73 -1.84
CA ARG A 97 10.46 -6.24 -2.45
C ARG A 97 9.49 -5.12 -2.83
N TYR A 98 9.40 -4.07 -2.00
CA TYR A 98 8.46 -2.98 -2.17
C TYR A 98 9.13 -1.66 -2.58
N SER A 99 10.43 -1.63 -2.83
CA SER A 99 11.22 -0.41 -3.07
C SER A 99 10.75 0.43 -4.27
N GLN A 100 10.06 -0.18 -5.22
CA GLN A 100 9.53 0.49 -6.41
C GLN A 100 8.19 1.22 -6.17
N PHE A 101 7.59 1.04 -4.99
CA PHE A 101 6.27 1.56 -4.67
C PHE A 101 6.31 2.38 -3.40
N LYS A 102 5.55 3.48 -3.38
CA LYS A 102 5.30 4.23 -2.16
C LYS A 102 4.18 3.54 -1.39
N LEU A 103 4.50 3.09 -0.18
CA LEU A 103 3.58 2.40 0.70
C LEU A 103 2.74 3.42 1.46
N GLU A 104 1.48 3.09 1.76
CA GLU A 104 0.55 4.01 2.40
C GLU A 104 0.19 3.56 3.82
N PHE A 105 -0.34 2.34 3.98
CA PHE A 105 -0.72 1.77 5.27
C PHE A 105 -0.18 0.36 5.42
N ASN A 106 0.01 -0.06 6.67
CA ASN A 106 0.50 -1.38 7.02
C ASN A 106 -0.35 -1.97 8.16
N TRP A 107 -0.57 -3.29 8.11
CA TRP A 107 -1.28 -4.08 9.11
C TRP A 107 -0.46 -5.32 9.45
N SER A 108 -0.15 -5.52 10.74
CA SER A 108 0.43 -6.77 11.22
C SER A 108 -0.62 -7.88 11.18
N ILE A 109 -0.25 -9.04 10.69
CA ILE A 109 -1.13 -10.21 10.65
C ILE A 109 -1.49 -10.67 12.05
N GLU A 110 -0.54 -10.64 12.97
CA GLU A 110 -0.71 -11.04 14.36
C GLU A 110 -1.81 -10.25 15.08
N ASP A 111 -1.95 -8.95 14.73
CA ASP A 111 -2.97 -8.06 15.30
C ASP A 111 -4.37 -8.31 14.70
N LEU A 112 -4.45 -8.96 13.53
CA LEU A 112 -5.70 -9.20 12.81
C LEU A 112 -6.30 -10.59 13.08
N ILE A 113 -5.52 -11.50 13.66
CA ILE A 113 -5.99 -12.84 13.99
C ILE A 113 -6.88 -12.79 15.24
N PRO A 114 -8.12 -13.33 15.20
CA PRO A 114 -8.95 -13.46 16.39
C PRO A 114 -8.25 -14.28 17.48
N LYS A 115 -8.37 -13.86 18.74
CA LYS A 115 -7.65 -14.49 19.87
C LYS A 115 -8.04 -15.95 20.13
N ASP A 116 -9.20 -16.35 19.69
CA ASP A 116 -9.76 -17.71 19.78
C ASP A 116 -9.45 -18.57 18.54
N SER A 117 -8.74 -18.02 17.55
CA SER A 117 -8.38 -18.75 16.34
C SER A 117 -7.31 -19.81 16.62
N VAL A 118 -7.44 -20.96 15.97
CA VAL A 118 -6.42 -22.04 15.97
C VAL A 118 -5.10 -21.64 15.31
N PHE A 119 -5.09 -20.51 14.59
CA PHE A 119 -3.93 -19.95 13.88
C PHE A 119 -3.16 -18.90 14.69
N VAL A 120 -3.56 -18.61 15.93
CA VAL A 120 -2.79 -17.74 16.83
C VAL A 120 -1.36 -18.30 16.99
N ASN A 121 -0.36 -17.43 16.83
CA ASN A 121 1.08 -17.76 16.82
C ASN A 121 1.55 -18.70 15.70
N LYS A 122 0.69 -19.06 14.74
CA LYS A 122 1.06 -19.87 13.58
C LYS A 122 1.27 -19.05 12.31
N LEU A 123 0.73 -17.81 12.29
CA LEU A 123 0.84 -16.89 11.17
C LEU A 123 1.53 -15.63 11.63
N THR A 124 2.49 -15.17 10.84
CA THR A 124 3.17 -13.89 11.02
C THR A 124 3.27 -13.17 9.69
N GLY A 125 3.46 -11.86 9.70
CA GLY A 125 3.62 -11.11 8.47
C GLY A 125 2.87 -9.80 8.45
N GLN A 126 2.68 -9.27 7.25
CA GLN A 126 2.05 -7.96 7.09
C GLN A 126 1.27 -7.84 5.79
N LEU A 127 0.15 -7.11 5.86
CA LEU A 127 -0.57 -6.59 4.71
C LEU A 127 -0.25 -5.11 4.55
N ILE A 128 -0.09 -4.68 3.30
CA ILE A 128 0.38 -3.32 2.99
C ILE A 128 -0.46 -2.77 1.85
N SER A 129 -0.90 -1.51 1.95
CA SER A 129 -1.43 -0.80 0.80
C SER A 129 -0.40 0.13 0.19
N ALA A 130 -0.37 0.19 -1.13
CA ALA A 130 0.39 1.19 -1.87
C ALA A 130 -0.40 2.50 -2.00
N GLU A 131 0.28 3.62 -2.15
CA GLU A 131 -0.37 4.92 -2.38
C GLU A 131 -1.06 5.00 -3.75
N LYS A 132 -0.52 4.30 -4.76
CA LYS A 132 -1.07 4.18 -6.13
C LYS A 132 -1.38 2.74 -6.45
N PRO A 133 -2.30 2.49 -7.41
CA PRO A 133 -2.60 1.13 -7.85
C PRO A 133 -1.34 0.37 -8.26
N LEU A 134 -1.21 -0.86 -7.79
CA LEU A 134 -0.12 -1.76 -8.15
C LEU A 134 -0.35 -2.28 -9.58
N PRO A 135 0.64 -2.21 -10.48
CA PRO A 135 0.51 -2.77 -11.82
C PRO A 135 0.23 -4.28 -11.77
N THR A 136 -0.65 -4.76 -12.63
CA THR A 136 -1.03 -6.19 -12.69
C THR A 136 0.17 -7.10 -12.93
N GLY A 137 1.14 -6.63 -13.74
CA GLY A 137 2.39 -7.35 -14.02
C GLY A 137 3.48 -7.20 -12.97
N SER A 138 3.24 -6.51 -11.85
CA SER A 138 4.27 -6.30 -10.81
C SER A 138 4.66 -7.59 -10.08
N GLY A 139 3.78 -8.62 -10.08
CA GLY A 139 3.94 -9.84 -9.29
C GLY A 139 3.84 -9.59 -7.77
N LEU A 140 3.20 -8.47 -7.35
CA LEU A 140 3.04 -8.09 -5.95
C LEU A 140 1.57 -7.87 -5.57
N ARG A 141 0.67 -7.75 -6.54
CA ARG A 141 -0.75 -7.54 -6.28
C ARG A 141 -1.39 -8.79 -5.72
N GLY A 142 -1.76 -8.76 -4.45
CA GLY A 142 -2.29 -9.90 -3.70
C GLY A 142 -1.44 -10.24 -2.49
N ILE A 143 -1.83 -11.29 -1.79
CA ILE A 143 -1.18 -11.81 -0.60
C ILE A 143 -0.37 -13.03 -0.98
N THR A 144 0.88 -13.06 -0.54
CA THR A 144 1.81 -14.15 -0.78
C THR A 144 2.02 -14.93 0.51
N LEU A 145 1.84 -16.23 0.45
CA LEU A 145 2.14 -17.12 1.58
C LEU A 145 3.56 -17.71 1.43
N TYR A 146 4.23 -17.81 2.55
CA TYR A 146 5.53 -18.44 2.69
C TYR A 146 5.47 -19.54 3.75
N SER A 147 6.22 -20.61 3.53
CA SER A 147 6.49 -21.60 4.55
C SER A 147 7.99 -21.86 4.58
N ARG A 148 8.60 -21.74 5.77
CA ARG A 148 10.05 -21.86 6.00
C ARG A 148 10.88 -21.00 5.03
N GLY A 149 10.45 -19.74 4.86
CA GLY A 149 11.10 -18.76 3.99
C GLY A 149 10.96 -19.01 2.48
N LYS A 150 10.16 -20.01 2.06
CA LYS A 150 9.93 -20.36 0.65
C LYS A 150 8.50 -20.04 0.24
N LEU A 151 8.35 -19.55 -0.97
CA LEU A 151 7.04 -19.29 -1.58
C LEU A 151 6.20 -20.57 -1.61
N VAL A 152 4.89 -20.46 -1.31
CA VAL A 152 3.93 -21.56 -1.43
C VAL A 152 2.75 -21.27 -2.34
N ASN A 153 2.50 -19.99 -2.66
CA ASN A 153 1.51 -19.58 -3.67
C ASN A 153 1.98 -18.34 -4.44
N THR A 154 1.44 -18.11 -5.63
CA THR A 154 1.51 -16.81 -6.30
C THR A 154 0.62 -15.80 -5.56
N PRO A 155 0.91 -14.48 -5.64
CA PRO A 155 0.06 -13.48 -4.98
C PRO A 155 -1.41 -13.62 -5.42
N GLU A 156 -2.29 -13.85 -4.47
CA GLU A 156 -3.73 -14.02 -4.68
C GLU A 156 -4.55 -13.33 -3.58
N PHE A 157 -5.86 -13.23 -3.80
CA PHE A 157 -6.82 -12.78 -2.80
C PHE A 157 -7.73 -13.94 -2.42
N PHE A 158 -8.13 -13.98 -1.16
CA PHE A 158 -8.89 -15.10 -0.59
C PHE A 158 -10.39 -14.81 -0.48
N SER A 159 -10.79 -13.55 -0.60
CA SER A 159 -12.20 -13.13 -0.61
C SER A 159 -12.90 -13.52 -1.91
N ASP A 160 -14.14 -13.96 -1.82
CA ASP A 160 -14.96 -14.34 -2.98
C ASP A 160 -15.24 -13.16 -3.94
N SER A 161 -15.22 -11.93 -3.43
CA SER A 161 -15.40 -10.72 -4.22
C SER A 161 -14.22 -9.78 -4.08
N THR A 162 -13.53 -9.53 -5.19
CA THR A 162 -12.43 -8.58 -5.31
C THR A 162 -12.84 -7.28 -6.03
N SER A 163 -14.14 -6.94 -6.02
CA SER A 163 -14.66 -5.72 -6.66
C SER A 163 -14.32 -4.43 -5.93
N SER A 164 -13.86 -4.50 -4.67
CA SER A 164 -13.45 -3.32 -3.92
C SER A 164 -12.14 -2.73 -4.44
N HIS A 165 -12.05 -1.40 -4.43
CA HIS A 165 -10.85 -0.66 -4.90
C HIS A 165 -9.57 -1.06 -4.19
N ILE A 166 -9.61 -1.46 -2.91
CA ILE A 166 -8.41 -1.86 -2.16
C ILE A 166 -7.61 -2.94 -2.88
N TYR A 167 -8.25 -3.87 -3.57
CA TYR A 167 -7.55 -4.97 -4.26
C TYR A 167 -6.62 -4.53 -5.39
N GLN A 168 -6.70 -3.27 -5.81
CA GLN A 168 -5.71 -2.68 -6.72
C GLN A 168 -4.47 -2.15 -6.02
N TYR A 169 -4.54 -1.92 -4.70
CA TYR A 169 -3.50 -1.32 -3.87
C TYR A 169 -2.87 -2.30 -2.90
N LEU A 170 -3.56 -3.43 -2.62
CA LEU A 170 -3.19 -4.36 -1.55
C LEU A 170 -2.12 -5.33 -2.02
N THR A 171 -1.10 -5.46 -1.20
CA THR A 171 -0.05 -6.47 -1.25
C THR A 171 0.22 -6.97 0.15
N GLY A 172 1.03 -7.99 0.27
CA GLY A 172 1.47 -8.46 1.57
C GLY A 172 2.12 -9.82 1.50
N PHE A 173 2.60 -10.24 2.65
CA PHE A 173 3.11 -11.59 2.82
C PHE A 173 2.71 -12.13 4.20
N ILE A 174 2.52 -13.41 4.25
CA ILE A 174 2.21 -14.15 5.48
C ILE A 174 3.11 -15.36 5.54
N GLU A 175 3.81 -15.55 6.64
CA GLU A 175 4.53 -16.78 6.95
C GLU A 175 3.60 -17.73 7.68
N ALA A 176 3.46 -18.94 7.13
CA ALA A 176 2.59 -20.01 7.59
C ALA A 176 3.38 -21.32 7.61
N ASN A 177 4.38 -21.41 8.49
CA ASN A 177 5.32 -22.53 8.52
C ASN A 177 4.66 -23.88 8.80
N PHE A 178 3.50 -23.89 9.45
CA PHE A 178 2.73 -25.10 9.75
C PHE A 178 2.25 -25.83 8.50
N ILE A 179 2.17 -25.15 7.33
CA ILE A 179 1.74 -25.77 6.07
C ILE A 179 2.70 -26.92 5.64
N ASP A 180 4.01 -26.75 5.85
CA ASP A 180 4.99 -27.82 5.59
C ASP A 180 4.95 -28.96 6.65
N ASP A 181 4.19 -28.79 7.75
CA ASP A 181 4.05 -29.77 8.83
C ASP A 181 2.71 -30.54 8.76
N LEU A 182 1.86 -30.23 7.76
CA LEU A 182 0.60 -30.94 7.55
C LEU A 182 0.84 -32.38 7.15
N PRO A 183 -0.05 -33.32 7.53
CA PRO A 183 0.08 -34.74 7.16
C PRO A 183 0.05 -34.98 5.66
N GLU A 184 -0.70 -34.15 4.93
CA GLU A 184 -0.83 -34.20 3.48
C GLU A 184 -0.03 -33.05 2.85
N ASP A 185 0.68 -33.35 1.74
CA ASP A 185 1.40 -32.30 1.00
C ASP A 185 0.42 -31.48 0.17
N VAL A 186 0.09 -30.31 0.69
CA VAL A 186 -0.84 -29.36 0.05
C VAL A 186 -0.12 -28.34 -0.85
N ILE A 187 1.21 -28.39 -0.94
CA ILE A 187 2.02 -27.47 -1.73
C ILE A 187 2.29 -28.06 -3.10
N SER A 188 1.90 -27.35 -4.17
CA SER A 188 2.22 -27.78 -5.54
C SER A 188 3.74 -27.90 -5.74
N THR A 189 4.17 -28.84 -6.60
CA THR A 189 5.59 -29.14 -6.88
C THR A 189 6.40 -27.90 -7.30
N ASN A 190 5.76 -26.95 -8.01
CA ASN A 190 6.36 -25.68 -8.44
C ASN A 190 6.22 -24.56 -7.39
N ARG A 191 5.60 -24.84 -6.23
CA ARG A 191 5.35 -23.89 -5.14
C ARG A 191 4.61 -22.60 -5.57
N GLN A 192 3.66 -22.71 -6.49
CA GLN A 192 2.89 -21.58 -7.01
C GLN A 192 1.41 -21.64 -6.64
N SER A 193 0.95 -22.74 -6.07
CA SER A 193 -0.42 -22.94 -5.63
C SER A 193 -0.49 -23.88 -4.44
N LEU A 194 -1.57 -23.72 -3.67
CA LEU A 194 -1.94 -24.58 -2.55
C LEU A 194 -3.20 -25.35 -2.90
N ASP A 195 -3.28 -26.58 -2.37
CA ASP A 195 -4.54 -27.30 -2.31
C ASP A 195 -5.35 -26.79 -1.13
N TRP A 196 -6.53 -26.24 -1.43
CA TRP A 196 -7.45 -25.64 -0.47
C TRP A 196 -8.61 -26.58 -0.06
N GLU A 197 -8.52 -27.88 -0.38
CA GLU A 197 -9.63 -28.82 -0.17
C GLU A 197 -9.59 -29.50 1.21
N THR A 198 -8.46 -29.48 1.91
CA THR A 198 -8.36 -30.04 3.27
C THR A 198 -9.03 -29.14 4.31
N ASP A 199 -9.51 -29.70 5.42
CA ASP A 199 -10.23 -28.96 6.47
C ASP A 199 -9.40 -27.78 7.02
N GLU A 200 -8.11 -28.01 7.30
CA GLU A 200 -7.21 -26.97 7.81
C GLU A 200 -6.99 -25.86 6.80
N MET A 201 -6.91 -26.19 5.50
CA MET A 201 -6.71 -25.20 4.45
C MET A 201 -7.98 -24.42 4.15
N ILE A 202 -9.16 -25.03 4.24
CA ILE A 202 -10.45 -24.35 4.16
C ILE A 202 -10.57 -23.33 5.31
N GLU A 203 -10.24 -23.74 6.54
CA GLU A 203 -10.30 -22.85 7.72
C GLU A 203 -9.29 -21.69 7.59
N LEU A 204 -8.07 -21.96 7.12
CA LEU A 204 -7.07 -20.95 6.83
C LEU A 204 -7.60 -19.94 5.79
N ARG A 205 -8.17 -20.41 4.70
CA ARG A 205 -8.70 -19.56 3.63
C ARG A 205 -9.82 -18.65 4.14
N GLN A 206 -10.71 -19.17 4.98
CA GLN A 206 -11.79 -18.40 5.60
C GLN A 206 -11.24 -17.31 6.53
N LEU A 207 -10.22 -17.63 7.33
CA LEU A 207 -9.54 -16.64 8.16
C LEU A 207 -8.91 -15.53 7.30
N LEU A 208 -8.16 -15.91 6.25
CA LEU A 208 -7.51 -14.94 5.37
C LEU A 208 -8.54 -14.02 4.66
N ALA A 209 -9.67 -14.58 4.22
CA ALA A 209 -10.77 -13.79 3.66
C ALA A 209 -11.37 -12.81 4.67
N SER A 210 -11.52 -13.19 5.93
CA SER A 210 -12.00 -12.32 7.01
C SER A 210 -11.01 -11.20 7.34
N ILE A 211 -9.71 -11.51 7.33
CA ILE A 211 -8.63 -10.53 7.49
C ILE A 211 -8.67 -9.49 6.35
N GLU A 212 -8.82 -9.93 5.09
CA GLU A 212 -8.96 -9.03 3.94
C GLU A 212 -10.16 -8.08 4.09
N GLN A 213 -11.29 -8.57 4.57
CA GLN A 213 -12.48 -7.73 4.82
C GLN A 213 -12.23 -6.68 5.90
N THR A 214 -11.58 -7.07 6.99
CA THR A 214 -11.22 -6.16 8.09
C THR A 214 -10.27 -5.07 7.59
N VAL A 215 -9.24 -5.45 6.83
CA VAL A 215 -8.28 -4.52 6.22
C VAL A 215 -8.98 -3.59 5.23
N ASN A 216 -9.93 -4.09 4.43
CA ASN A 216 -10.70 -3.26 3.50
C ASN A 216 -11.51 -2.17 4.21
N GLN A 217 -12.14 -2.49 5.36
CA GLN A 217 -12.89 -1.52 6.14
C GLN A 217 -11.97 -0.47 6.77
N ASP A 218 -10.88 -0.89 7.39
CA ASP A 218 -9.89 0.01 8.00
C ASP A 218 -9.21 0.91 6.96
N TRP A 219 -8.83 0.36 5.81
CA TRP A 219 -8.25 1.11 4.70
C TRP A 219 -9.17 2.23 4.21
N ARG A 220 -10.47 1.95 4.04
CA ARG A 220 -11.45 2.97 3.63
C ARG A 220 -11.50 4.10 4.64
N THR A 221 -11.53 3.76 5.93
CA THR A 221 -11.58 4.74 7.02
C THR A 221 -10.30 5.59 7.07
N LYS A 222 -9.14 4.95 7.06
CA LYS A 222 -7.83 5.63 7.08
C LYS A 222 -7.63 6.52 5.86
N ARG A 223 -8.03 6.04 4.67
CA ARG A 223 -7.88 6.81 3.44
C ARG A 223 -8.83 8.01 3.39
N ALA A 224 -10.05 7.86 3.89
CA ALA A 224 -10.98 8.98 4.04
C ALA A 224 -10.45 10.05 5.00
N SER A 225 -9.91 9.63 6.15
CA SER A 225 -9.26 10.55 7.10
C SER A 225 -8.08 11.28 6.46
N LYS A 226 -7.16 10.55 5.85
CA LYS A 226 -5.99 11.13 5.17
C LYS A 226 -6.40 12.16 4.10
N LYS A 227 -7.43 11.88 3.30
CA LYS A 227 -7.96 12.81 2.32
C LYS A 227 -8.56 14.06 2.96
N ASN A 228 -9.27 13.92 4.08
CA ASN A 228 -9.79 15.05 4.83
C ASN A 228 -8.66 15.93 5.38
N ASP A 229 -7.61 15.31 5.93
CA ASP A 229 -6.44 16.01 6.45
C ASP A 229 -5.71 16.79 5.33
N GLN A 230 -5.53 16.16 4.16
CA GLN A 230 -4.95 16.82 2.97
C GLN A 230 -5.76 18.04 2.52
N VAL A 231 -7.10 17.95 2.51
CA VAL A 231 -7.97 19.09 2.20
C VAL A 231 -7.76 20.18 3.23
N LYS A 232 -7.77 19.85 4.52
CA LYS A 232 -7.58 20.81 5.61
C LYS A 232 -6.22 21.51 5.55
N GLU A 233 -5.14 20.75 5.33
CA GLU A 233 -3.78 21.30 5.20
C GLU A 233 -3.65 22.23 3.98
N SER A 234 -4.22 21.83 2.85
CA SER A 234 -4.09 22.56 1.58
C SER A 234 -5.01 23.77 1.46
N THR A 235 -6.19 23.73 2.09
CA THR A 235 -7.22 24.75 1.96
C THR A 235 -7.40 25.60 3.21
N GLY A 236 -6.91 25.14 4.38
CA GLY A 236 -7.26 25.70 5.69
C GLY A 236 -8.70 25.40 6.14
N VAL A 237 -9.49 24.68 5.31
CA VAL A 237 -10.91 24.41 5.57
C VAL A 237 -11.08 23.08 6.29
N ASP A 238 -11.62 23.12 7.50
CA ASP A 238 -12.08 21.93 8.21
C ASP A 238 -13.48 21.55 7.68
N LYS A 239 -13.51 20.59 6.77
CA LYS A 239 -14.72 20.15 6.07
C LYS A 239 -15.87 19.83 7.02
N GLU A 240 -15.60 19.12 8.10
CA GLU A 240 -16.66 18.69 9.03
C GLU A 240 -17.24 19.86 9.79
N LYS A 241 -16.39 20.76 10.27
CA LYS A 241 -16.82 21.99 10.94
C LYS A 241 -17.57 22.89 9.98
N TRP A 242 -17.05 23.09 8.78
CA TRP A 242 -17.69 23.92 7.77
C TRP A 242 -19.09 23.38 7.44
N ILE A 243 -19.23 22.13 7.08
CA ILE A 243 -20.53 21.51 6.74
C ILE A 243 -21.50 21.56 7.94
N ALA A 244 -21.01 21.38 9.16
CA ALA A 244 -21.84 21.43 10.36
C ALA A 244 -22.49 22.82 10.59
N THR A 245 -21.83 23.90 10.16
CA THR A 245 -22.32 25.29 10.32
C THR A 245 -23.26 25.75 9.21
N LEU A 246 -23.40 24.98 8.12
CA LEU A 246 -24.25 25.38 6.99
C LEU A 246 -25.74 25.21 7.29
N PRO A 247 -26.61 26.10 6.74
CA PRO A 247 -28.05 25.95 6.77
C PRO A 247 -28.51 24.62 6.15
N LEU A 248 -29.61 24.04 6.64
CA LEU A 248 -30.07 22.70 6.25
C LEU A 248 -30.37 22.55 4.75
N ASP A 249 -30.81 23.59 4.10
CA ASP A 249 -31.10 23.65 2.66
C ASP A 249 -29.84 23.59 1.80
N ILE A 250 -28.71 24.14 2.29
CA ILE A 250 -27.42 24.19 1.60
C ILE A 250 -26.53 23.00 2.02
N LYS A 251 -26.63 22.54 3.26
CA LYS A 251 -25.80 21.51 3.85
C LYS A 251 -25.78 20.22 3.02
N LYS A 252 -26.95 19.67 2.70
CA LYS A 252 -27.06 18.41 1.95
C LYS A 252 -26.46 18.48 0.53
N PRO A 253 -26.73 19.53 -0.28
CA PRO A 253 -26.08 19.71 -1.58
C PRO A 253 -24.56 19.82 -1.49
N VAL A 254 -24.03 20.64 -0.57
CA VAL A 254 -22.60 20.81 -0.37
C VAL A 254 -21.91 19.53 0.06
N GLU A 255 -22.49 18.83 1.05
CA GLU A 255 -21.99 17.54 1.51
C GLU A 255 -21.93 16.49 0.38
N LYS A 256 -22.95 16.46 -0.47
CA LYS A 256 -23.00 15.56 -1.62
C LYS A 256 -21.89 15.89 -2.64
N ILE A 257 -21.67 17.16 -2.96
CA ILE A 257 -20.61 17.61 -3.88
C ILE A 257 -19.24 17.25 -3.30
N ILE A 258 -18.96 17.64 -2.06
CA ILE A 258 -17.68 17.38 -1.40
C ILE A 258 -17.43 15.87 -1.32
N SER A 259 -18.45 15.09 -0.97
CA SER A 259 -18.33 13.62 -0.91
C SER A 259 -18.03 12.99 -2.27
N ALA A 260 -18.58 13.54 -3.36
CA ALA A 260 -18.26 13.09 -4.70
C ALA A 260 -16.80 13.40 -5.09
N LEU A 261 -16.35 14.64 -4.84
CA LEU A 261 -14.98 15.08 -5.12
C LEU A 261 -13.92 14.30 -4.31
N THR A 262 -14.22 13.98 -3.06
CA THR A 262 -13.28 13.26 -2.18
C THR A 262 -13.24 11.75 -2.42
N LYS A 263 -14.15 11.18 -3.23
CA LYS A 263 -14.07 9.77 -3.64
C LYS A 263 -12.99 9.50 -4.68
N GLU A 264 -12.65 10.50 -5.49
CA GLU A 264 -11.64 10.36 -6.53
C GLU A 264 -10.23 10.14 -5.95
N ASP A 265 -9.39 9.39 -6.66
CA ASP A 265 -8.03 9.07 -6.20
C ASP A 265 -7.09 10.29 -6.25
N SER A 266 -7.34 11.24 -7.15
CA SER A 266 -6.53 12.44 -7.34
C SER A 266 -7.20 13.67 -6.72
N ILE A 267 -7.27 13.71 -5.40
CA ILE A 267 -7.93 14.80 -4.68
C ILE A 267 -7.26 16.17 -4.93
N GLU A 268 -5.97 16.18 -5.25
CA GLU A 268 -5.21 17.42 -5.51
C GLU A 268 -5.81 18.23 -6.63
N GLN A 269 -6.44 17.60 -7.62
CA GLN A 269 -7.11 18.28 -8.73
C GLN A 269 -8.38 19.00 -8.30
N PHE A 270 -8.98 18.57 -7.20
CA PHE A 270 -10.25 19.11 -6.69
C PHE A 270 -10.07 20.13 -5.55
N ILE A 271 -8.86 20.26 -5.01
CA ILE A 271 -8.56 21.25 -3.96
C ILE A 271 -9.00 22.68 -4.35
N PRO A 272 -8.68 23.21 -5.57
CA PRO A 272 -9.13 24.52 -5.97
C PRO A 272 -10.66 24.65 -6.04
N ILE A 273 -11.35 23.58 -6.42
CA ILE A 273 -12.82 23.56 -6.48
C ILE A 273 -13.41 23.61 -5.06
N ILE A 274 -12.83 22.87 -4.12
CA ILE A 274 -13.26 22.89 -2.71
C ILE A 274 -13.02 24.28 -2.10
N GLN A 275 -11.88 24.92 -2.40
CA GLN A 275 -11.60 26.29 -1.97
C GLN A 275 -12.63 27.28 -2.53
N SER A 276 -12.86 27.25 -3.84
CA SER A 276 -13.85 28.13 -4.48
C SER A 276 -15.25 27.89 -3.92
N LEU A 277 -15.62 26.65 -3.63
CA LEU A 277 -16.91 26.32 -3.03
C LEU A 277 -17.01 26.88 -1.59
N HIS A 278 -15.94 26.79 -0.81
CA HIS A 278 -15.89 27.39 0.52
C HIS A 278 -15.93 28.93 0.48
N GLU A 279 -15.26 29.55 -0.48
CA GLU A 279 -15.34 30.99 -0.70
C GLU A 279 -16.75 31.46 -1.10
N LEU A 280 -17.46 30.66 -1.90
CA LEU A 280 -18.85 30.93 -2.29
C LEU A 280 -19.83 30.72 -1.14
N ILE A 281 -19.62 29.69 -0.34
CA ILE A 281 -20.53 29.28 0.75
C ILE A 281 -19.69 29.11 2.04
N PRO A 282 -19.20 30.19 2.66
CA PRO A 282 -18.42 30.13 3.90
C PRO A 282 -19.30 29.68 5.09
N GLU A 283 -18.68 29.56 6.26
CA GLU A 283 -19.38 29.25 7.51
C GLU A 283 -20.60 30.19 7.73
N TYR A 284 -21.64 29.60 8.32
CA TYR A 284 -22.95 30.27 8.45
C TYR A 284 -22.90 31.76 8.88
N PRO A 285 -22.11 32.17 9.88
CA PRO A 285 -22.06 33.60 10.24
C PRO A 285 -21.52 34.47 9.10
N LEU A 286 -20.53 33.99 8.35
CA LEU A 286 -19.90 34.71 7.25
C LEU A 286 -20.75 34.71 5.97
N LEU A 287 -21.61 33.69 5.78
CA LEU A 287 -22.52 33.63 4.64
C LEU A 287 -23.46 34.84 4.61
N HIS A 288 -24.05 35.23 5.74
CA HIS A 288 -24.94 36.35 5.83
C HIS A 288 -24.19 37.67 5.85
N TRP A 289 -22.96 37.71 6.35
CA TRP A 289 -22.08 38.89 6.37
C TRP A 289 -21.91 39.53 4.99
N ARG A 290 -21.83 38.72 3.94
CA ARG A 290 -21.65 39.20 2.55
C ARG A 290 -22.74 40.15 2.07
N HIS A 291 -23.93 39.93 2.55
CA HIS A 291 -25.11 40.68 2.11
C HIS A 291 -25.33 41.97 2.89
N LEU A 292 -24.52 42.23 3.92
CA LEU A 292 -24.60 43.49 4.67
C LEU A 292 -24.08 44.67 3.84
N HIS A 293 -24.68 45.84 4.08
CA HIS A 293 -24.24 47.08 3.46
C HIS A 293 -22.76 47.39 3.78
N PRO A 294 -21.93 47.85 2.83
CA PRO A 294 -20.49 48.06 3.04
C PRO A 294 -20.17 48.89 4.28
N GLN A 295 -20.87 50.01 4.51
CA GLN A 295 -20.65 50.86 5.68
C GLN A 295 -20.95 50.16 7.02
N LEU A 296 -21.87 49.18 7.03
CA LEU A 296 -22.07 48.32 8.20
C LEU A 296 -20.92 47.36 8.40
N LYS A 297 -20.48 46.71 7.30
CA LYS A 297 -19.36 45.79 7.36
C LYS A 297 -18.11 46.43 7.99
N ASP A 298 -17.66 47.54 7.45
CA ASP A 298 -16.41 48.17 7.84
C ASP A 298 -16.35 48.51 9.35
N ARG A 299 -17.50 48.87 9.94
CA ARG A 299 -17.55 49.29 11.35
C ARG A 299 -17.84 48.17 12.35
N VAL A 300 -18.53 47.11 11.94
CA VAL A 300 -18.92 46.04 12.86
C VAL A 300 -18.10 44.74 12.65
N GLU A 301 -17.23 44.68 11.63
CA GLU A 301 -16.45 43.50 11.25
C GLU A 301 -15.68 42.91 12.43
N GLN A 302 -14.95 43.70 13.17
CA GLN A 302 -14.17 43.26 14.32
C GLN A 302 -15.02 42.51 15.37
N TYR A 303 -16.25 42.95 15.64
CA TYR A 303 -17.14 42.34 16.61
C TYR A 303 -17.73 41.05 16.06
N TYR A 304 -18.04 41.04 14.77
CA TYR A 304 -18.64 39.89 14.09
C TYR A 304 -17.63 38.73 13.95
N VAL A 305 -16.41 39.02 13.52
CA VAL A 305 -15.33 38.04 13.39
C VAL A 305 -14.97 37.41 14.75
N HIS A 306 -15.01 38.20 15.82
CA HIS A 306 -14.77 37.69 17.18
C HIS A 306 -16.02 37.08 17.84
N GLN A 307 -17.09 36.83 17.06
CA GLN A 307 -18.35 36.24 17.52
C GLN A 307 -19.08 37.01 18.61
N GLN A 308 -18.79 38.30 18.72
CA GLN A 308 -19.48 39.27 19.64
C GLN A 308 -20.76 39.78 18.97
N TYR A 309 -21.65 38.86 18.58
CA TYR A 309 -22.82 39.17 17.73
C TYR A 309 -23.78 40.19 18.37
N GLY A 310 -23.94 40.14 19.70
CA GLY A 310 -24.76 41.15 20.42
C GLY A 310 -24.21 42.57 20.29
N VAL A 311 -22.89 42.72 20.43
CA VAL A 311 -22.21 44.02 20.26
C VAL A 311 -22.25 44.45 18.79
N ALA A 312 -22.04 43.53 17.86
CA ALA A 312 -22.15 43.81 16.43
C ALA A 312 -23.54 44.32 16.05
N ALA A 313 -24.60 43.70 16.59
CA ALA A 313 -25.99 44.12 16.35
C ALA A 313 -26.31 45.54 16.90
N ASP A 314 -25.85 45.81 18.15
CA ASP A 314 -26.03 47.13 18.76
C ASP A 314 -25.32 48.23 17.97
N GLN A 315 -24.04 48.01 17.61
CA GLN A 315 -23.28 48.93 16.78
C GLN A 315 -23.88 49.09 15.38
N GLY A 316 -24.35 48.00 14.80
CA GLY A 316 -25.04 47.99 13.50
C GLY A 316 -26.32 48.84 13.51
N ALA A 317 -27.12 48.76 14.57
CA ALA A 317 -28.31 49.57 14.74
C ALA A 317 -27.98 51.06 14.82
N LYS A 318 -26.94 51.44 15.58
CA LYS A 318 -26.46 52.82 15.68
C LYS A 318 -26.02 53.36 14.32
N ILE A 319 -25.24 52.60 13.57
CA ILE A 319 -24.78 52.99 12.24
C ILE A 319 -25.95 53.12 11.27
N PHE A 320 -26.92 52.21 11.34
CA PHE A 320 -28.12 52.26 10.51
C PHE A 320 -28.91 53.59 10.78
N CYS A 321 -29.07 53.96 12.04
CA CYS A 321 -29.68 55.23 12.40
C CYS A 321 -28.87 56.46 11.88
N GLU A 322 -27.54 56.43 11.96
CA GLU A 322 -26.67 57.49 11.40
C GLU A 322 -26.84 57.61 9.89
N ILE A 323 -26.90 56.47 9.16
CA ILE A 323 -27.11 56.46 7.71
C ILE A 323 -28.48 57.07 7.35
N ILE A 324 -29.56 56.66 8.05
CA ILE A 324 -30.89 57.22 7.81
C ILE A 324 -30.91 58.71 8.07
N ARG A 325 -30.34 59.20 9.17
CA ARG A 325 -30.22 60.62 9.47
C ARG A 325 -29.50 61.37 8.36
N SER A 326 -28.38 60.79 7.87
CA SER A 326 -27.63 61.49 6.79
C SER A 326 -28.39 61.56 5.46
N LEU A 327 -29.29 60.59 5.20
CA LEU A 327 -30.09 60.52 3.98
C LEU A 327 -31.39 61.34 4.07
N SER A 328 -31.89 61.61 5.29
CA SER A 328 -33.16 62.30 5.52
C SER A 328 -33.04 63.79 5.84
N ASP A 329 -31.83 64.35 5.89
CA ASP A 329 -31.53 65.73 6.36
C ASP A 329 -32.15 66.07 7.75
N PHE A 330 -32.46 65.01 8.54
CA PHE A 330 -33.07 65.18 9.86
C PHE A 330 -31.97 65.47 10.89
N THR A 331 -32.06 66.61 11.55
CA THR A 331 -31.02 67.10 12.48
C THR A 331 -31.40 66.98 13.97
N GLU A 332 -32.56 66.39 14.30
CA GLU A 332 -32.97 66.15 15.68
C GLU A 332 -32.65 64.75 16.17
N ASP A 333 -32.05 64.65 17.37
CA ASP A 333 -31.85 63.45 18.11
C ASP A 333 -33.19 62.87 18.60
N GLY A 334 -33.67 61.78 17.98
CA GLY A 334 -34.87 61.10 18.40
C GLY A 334 -34.56 59.98 19.38
#